data_3457baa73dc51e172f802b8937f8ec9c
#
_entry.id   3457baa73dc51e172f802b8937f8ec9c
#
_cell.length_a   1.000
_cell.length_b   1.000
_cell.length_c   1.000
_cell.angle_alpha   90.00
_cell.angle_beta   90.00
_cell.angle_gamma   90.00
#
_symmetry.space_group_name_H-M   'P 1'
#
loop_
_entity.id
_entity.type
_entity.pdbx_description
1 polymer ?
#
loop_
_entity_poly.entity_id
_entity_poly.type
_entity_poly.pdbx_seq_one_letter_code
_entity_poly.pdbx_strand_id
1 'polypeptide(L)'
;MFIFLGTVAAQFLDPIQWLVAIPIAFAVRQYQLGLRVLGLVGLQLIILLMLTKILGFSDDTGPAIVVASLIRAVFLLLLIRPKFQFSSDTIKFCTTVGSELHRQIVDAFETNQKEAEVRLNDLTTTGYLFGFINEKTHTRADIEPTDELFAHIFEGILPNKLSLIFKRNHERLILAKEVNGLEAEVANFDLGVSVGKSDAHKTSNYESPHNLNRYLTGQKFKLKLASN
;
A
#
# COMPACT_ATOMS: atom_id res chain seq x y z
N MET A 1 -13.19 -38.11 22.87
CA MET A 1 -12.35 -37.75 21.73
C MET A 1 -13.12 -37.66 20.40
N PHE A 2 -13.85 -38.70 19.97
CA PHE A 2 -14.59 -38.68 18.69
C PHE A 2 -15.68 -37.60 18.62
N ILE A 3 -16.42 -37.36 19.70
CA ILE A 3 -17.45 -36.32 19.74
C ILE A 3 -16.82 -34.93 19.49
N PHE A 4 -15.70 -34.62 20.15
CA PHE A 4 -14.99 -33.35 19.97
C PHE A 4 -14.51 -33.17 18.52
N LEU A 5 -13.90 -34.19 17.92
CA LEU A 5 -13.47 -34.16 16.51
C LEU A 5 -14.65 -33.93 15.56
N GLY A 6 -15.79 -34.60 15.80
CA GLY A 6 -17.03 -34.40 15.04
C GLY A 6 -17.53 -32.96 15.15
N THR A 7 -17.50 -32.38 16.35
CA THR A 7 -17.88 -30.98 16.56
C THR A 7 -16.94 -30.00 15.85
N VAL A 8 -15.61 -30.23 15.93
CA VAL A 8 -14.63 -29.42 15.19
C VAL A 8 -14.88 -29.48 13.69
N ALA A 9 -15.13 -30.67 13.14
CA ALA A 9 -15.42 -30.86 11.72
C ALA A 9 -16.71 -30.12 11.31
N ALA A 10 -17.77 -30.22 12.10
CA ALA A 10 -19.02 -29.51 11.87
C ALA A 10 -18.81 -27.98 11.91
N GLN A 11 -18.08 -27.48 12.88
CA GLN A 11 -17.73 -26.05 12.96
C GLN A 11 -16.83 -25.59 11.81
N PHE A 12 -15.92 -26.44 11.34
CA PHE A 12 -15.09 -26.10 10.19
C PHE A 12 -15.91 -25.98 8.89
N LEU A 13 -16.92 -26.82 8.71
CA LEU A 13 -17.77 -26.83 7.52
C LEU A 13 -18.92 -25.83 7.58
N ASP A 14 -19.15 -25.16 8.72
CA ASP A 14 -20.26 -24.22 8.90
C ASP A 14 -20.13 -23.04 7.92
N PRO A 15 -21.10 -22.83 7.01
CA PRO A 15 -21.07 -21.76 6.02
C PRO A 15 -21.01 -20.36 6.63
N ILE A 16 -21.64 -20.12 7.77
CA ILE A 16 -21.66 -18.82 8.45
C ILE A 16 -20.25 -18.42 8.86
N GLN A 17 -19.47 -19.37 9.35
CA GLN A 17 -18.10 -19.11 9.76
C GLN A 17 -17.18 -18.81 8.57
N TRP A 18 -17.44 -19.40 7.41
CA TRP A 18 -16.73 -19.07 6.18
C TRP A 18 -17.12 -17.69 5.63
N LEU A 19 -18.39 -17.30 5.74
CA LEU A 19 -18.83 -15.95 5.38
C LEU A 19 -18.14 -14.86 6.21
N VAL A 20 -17.77 -15.16 7.45
CA VAL A 20 -16.97 -14.25 8.29
C VAL A 20 -15.49 -14.32 7.94
N ALA A 21 -14.92 -15.51 7.78
CA ALA A 21 -13.49 -15.73 7.62
C ALA A 21 -12.93 -15.23 6.29
N ILE A 22 -13.66 -15.42 5.18
CA ILE A 22 -13.20 -15.04 3.83
C ILE A 22 -13.01 -13.53 3.69
N PRO A 23 -13.98 -12.66 4.03
CA PRO A 23 -13.80 -11.21 3.96
C PRO A 23 -12.62 -10.72 4.84
N ILE A 24 -12.46 -11.28 6.05
CA ILE A 24 -11.34 -10.95 6.94
C ILE A 24 -10.02 -11.33 6.26
N ALA A 25 -9.93 -12.52 5.66
CA ALA A 25 -8.71 -12.98 4.99
C ALA A 25 -8.32 -12.06 3.82
N PHE A 26 -9.30 -11.57 3.05
CA PHE A 26 -9.05 -10.57 2.01
C PHE A 26 -8.65 -9.21 2.57
N ALA A 27 -9.28 -8.76 3.65
CA ALA A 27 -8.94 -7.49 4.28
C ALA A 27 -7.51 -7.48 4.85
N VAL A 28 -7.06 -8.60 5.44
CA VAL A 28 -5.72 -8.67 6.06
C VAL A 28 -4.62 -9.14 5.10
N ARG A 29 -4.93 -9.47 3.84
CA ARG A 29 -3.94 -9.99 2.88
C ARG A 29 -2.77 -9.05 2.57
N GLN A 30 -2.96 -7.74 2.81
CA GLN A 30 -1.96 -6.70 2.57
C GLN A 30 -0.93 -6.56 3.70
N TYR A 31 -1.19 -7.17 4.87
CA TYR A 31 -0.30 -7.08 6.02
C TYR A 31 0.76 -8.19 6.02
N GLN A 32 1.82 -7.99 6.81
CA GLN A 32 2.84 -9.00 7.03
C GLN A 32 2.25 -10.27 7.68
N LEU A 33 2.92 -11.40 7.50
CA LEU A 33 2.41 -12.71 7.93
C LEU A 33 1.94 -12.74 9.38
N GLY A 34 2.70 -12.16 10.31
CA GLY A 34 2.32 -12.12 11.74
C GLY A 34 1.01 -11.36 11.99
N LEU A 35 0.84 -10.18 11.38
CA LEU A 35 -0.39 -9.39 11.49
C LEU A 35 -1.56 -10.07 10.76
N ARG A 36 -1.30 -10.78 9.64
CA ARG A 36 -2.32 -11.57 8.94
C ARG A 36 -2.85 -12.70 9.81
N VAL A 37 -1.96 -13.45 10.48
CA VAL A 37 -2.35 -14.51 11.42
C VAL A 37 -3.16 -13.93 12.57
N LEU A 38 -2.66 -12.87 13.21
CA LEU A 38 -3.34 -12.22 14.33
C LEU A 38 -4.71 -11.67 13.92
N GLY A 39 -4.80 -11.00 12.77
CA GLY A 39 -6.05 -10.46 12.23
C GLY A 39 -7.05 -11.55 11.89
N LEU A 40 -6.63 -12.62 11.18
CA LEU A 40 -7.49 -13.74 10.83
C LEU A 40 -8.03 -14.47 12.07
N VAL A 41 -7.15 -14.84 13.00
CA VAL A 41 -7.56 -15.59 14.19
C VAL A 41 -8.30 -14.69 15.17
N GLY A 42 -7.71 -13.54 15.51
CA GLY A 42 -8.27 -12.65 16.52
C GLY A 42 -9.62 -12.06 16.14
N LEU A 43 -9.72 -11.46 14.95
CA LEU A 43 -10.97 -10.83 14.51
C LEU A 43 -12.08 -11.86 14.27
N GLN A 44 -11.72 -13.01 13.69
CA GLN A 44 -12.66 -14.12 13.49
C GLN A 44 -13.19 -14.64 14.83
N LEU A 45 -12.34 -14.85 15.82
CA LEU A 45 -12.78 -15.30 17.15
C LEU A 45 -13.68 -14.28 17.85
N ILE A 46 -13.34 -12.98 17.79
CA ILE A 46 -14.17 -11.92 18.38
C ILE A 46 -15.58 -11.94 17.76
N ILE A 47 -15.66 -11.96 16.43
CA ILE A 47 -16.96 -11.95 15.73
C ILE A 47 -17.75 -13.22 16.04
N LEU A 48 -17.11 -14.39 16.03
CA LEU A 48 -17.78 -15.65 16.34
C LEU A 48 -18.26 -15.72 17.77
N LEU A 49 -17.48 -15.22 18.74
CA LEU A 49 -17.91 -15.13 20.15
C LEU A 49 -19.08 -14.17 20.34
N MET A 50 -19.11 -13.07 19.60
CA MET A 50 -20.26 -12.16 19.60
C MET A 50 -21.51 -12.84 19.01
N LEU A 51 -21.37 -13.54 17.88
CA LEU A 51 -22.47 -14.25 17.25
C LEU A 51 -23.00 -15.39 18.13
N THR A 52 -22.15 -16.16 18.80
CA THR A 52 -22.59 -17.21 19.74
C THR A 52 -23.39 -16.64 20.89
N LYS A 53 -23.01 -15.49 21.46
CA LYS A 53 -23.78 -14.81 22.50
C LYS A 53 -25.12 -14.29 22.01
N ILE A 54 -25.16 -13.72 20.80
CA ILE A 54 -26.42 -13.19 20.22
C ILE A 54 -27.39 -14.32 19.86
N LEU A 55 -26.87 -15.42 19.31
CA LEU A 55 -27.68 -16.56 18.86
C LEU A 55 -27.99 -17.58 19.97
N GLY A 56 -27.45 -17.40 21.19
CA GLY A 56 -27.75 -18.24 22.34
C GLY A 56 -27.18 -19.67 22.26
N PHE A 57 -26.06 -19.87 21.53
CA PHE A 57 -25.40 -21.18 21.52
C PHE A 57 -24.80 -21.52 22.88
N SER A 58 -24.79 -22.82 23.22
CA SER A 58 -24.26 -23.31 24.50
C SER A 58 -22.73 -23.12 24.62
N ASP A 59 -22.26 -22.83 25.83
CA ASP A 59 -20.82 -22.59 26.12
C ASP A 59 -19.93 -23.82 25.84
N ASP A 60 -20.50 -25.03 25.74
CA ASP A 60 -19.76 -26.28 25.50
C ASP A 60 -19.10 -26.37 24.11
N THR A 61 -19.51 -25.51 23.15
CA THR A 61 -18.94 -25.49 21.79
C THR A 61 -17.70 -24.59 21.66
N GLY A 62 -17.40 -23.79 22.66
CA GLY A 62 -16.32 -22.80 22.62
C GLY A 62 -14.96 -23.36 22.20
N PRO A 63 -14.42 -24.41 22.81
CA PRO A 63 -13.15 -25.00 22.43
C PRO A 63 -13.10 -25.53 21.00
N ALA A 64 -14.20 -26.11 20.51
CA ALA A 64 -14.30 -26.62 19.14
C ALA A 64 -14.31 -25.47 18.12
N ILE A 65 -14.96 -24.35 18.42
CA ILE A 65 -14.95 -23.13 17.59
C ILE A 65 -13.52 -22.57 17.46
N VAL A 66 -12.77 -22.52 18.56
CA VAL A 66 -11.38 -22.02 18.55
C VAL A 66 -10.51 -22.90 17.65
N VAL A 67 -10.56 -24.22 17.82
CA VAL A 67 -9.76 -25.16 17.01
C VAL A 67 -10.17 -25.09 15.53
N ALA A 68 -11.45 -25.08 15.21
CA ALA A 68 -11.94 -24.95 13.84
C ALA A 68 -11.51 -23.62 13.20
N SER A 69 -11.52 -22.52 13.96
CA SER A 69 -11.08 -21.20 13.49
C SER A 69 -9.58 -21.16 13.20
N LEU A 70 -8.76 -21.82 14.01
CA LEU A 70 -7.32 -21.94 13.75
C LEU A 70 -7.06 -22.74 12.48
N ILE A 71 -7.70 -23.90 12.31
CA ILE A 71 -7.55 -24.73 11.11
C ILE A 71 -7.98 -23.94 9.85
N ARG A 72 -9.10 -23.21 9.94
CA ARG A 72 -9.60 -22.39 8.83
C ARG A 72 -8.67 -21.23 8.51
N ALA A 73 -8.09 -20.58 9.54
CA ALA A 73 -7.11 -19.52 9.34
C ALA A 73 -5.87 -20.02 8.62
N VAL A 74 -5.34 -21.18 9.01
CA VAL A 74 -4.21 -21.84 8.30
C VAL A 74 -4.58 -22.14 6.85
N PHE A 75 -5.76 -22.71 6.62
CA PHE A 75 -6.23 -23.02 5.27
C PHE A 75 -6.35 -21.77 4.39
N LEU A 76 -6.92 -20.69 4.91
CA LEU A 76 -7.04 -19.41 4.21
C LEU A 76 -5.69 -18.74 3.97
N LEU A 77 -4.73 -18.86 4.90
CA LEU A 77 -3.36 -18.36 4.70
C LEU A 77 -2.63 -19.08 3.57
N LEU A 78 -2.90 -20.37 3.38
CA LEU A 78 -2.33 -21.15 2.28
C LEU A 78 -2.98 -20.82 0.93
N LEU A 79 -4.30 -20.59 0.91
CA LEU A 79 -5.06 -20.32 -0.32
C LEU A 79 -4.95 -18.88 -0.78
N ILE A 80 -5.03 -17.92 0.15
CA ILE A 80 -5.03 -16.49 -0.17
C ILE A 80 -3.60 -15.98 -0.12
N ARG A 81 -2.99 -15.86 -1.30
CA ARG A 81 -1.65 -15.29 -1.42
C ARG A 81 -1.62 -13.87 -0.86
N PRO A 82 -0.54 -13.47 -0.19
CA PRO A 82 -0.36 -12.08 0.21
C PRO A 82 -0.41 -11.16 -1.02
N LYS A 83 -0.94 -9.96 -0.84
CA LYS A 83 -1.00 -8.96 -1.94
C LYS A 83 0.42 -8.62 -2.41
N PHE A 84 1.37 -8.57 -1.46
CA PHE A 84 2.77 -8.29 -1.72
C PHE A 84 3.64 -9.32 -0.98
N GLN A 85 4.63 -9.89 -1.68
CA GLN A 85 5.63 -10.81 -1.12
C GLN A 85 7.00 -10.17 -1.26
N PHE A 86 7.35 -9.32 -0.31
CA PHE A 86 8.65 -8.66 -0.29
C PHE A 86 9.53 -9.19 0.84
N SER A 87 10.83 -9.16 0.63
CA SER A 87 11.81 -9.41 1.69
C SER A 87 11.68 -8.35 2.80
N SER A 88 12.17 -8.66 4.00
CA SER A 88 12.19 -7.69 5.12
C SER A 88 12.93 -6.41 4.73
N ASP A 89 13.98 -6.52 3.94
CA ASP A 89 14.80 -5.37 3.52
C ASP A 89 14.10 -4.53 2.45
N THR A 90 13.37 -5.17 1.53
CA THR A 90 12.49 -4.47 0.59
C THR A 90 11.38 -3.71 1.32
N ILE A 91 10.77 -4.30 2.34
CA ILE A 91 9.74 -3.63 3.16
C ILE A 91 10.33 -2.41 3.88
N LYS A 92 11.51 -2.55 4.50
CA LYS A 92 12.19 -1.42 5.16
C LYS A 92 12.51 -0.31 4.16
N PHE A 93 12.99 -0.67 2.99
CA PHE A 93 13.25 0.26 1.91
C PHE A 93 11.98 1.02 1.50
N CYS A 94 10.89 0.31 1.19
CA CYS A 94 9.61 0.91 0.84
C CYS A 94 9.10 1.86 1.93
N THR A 95 9.20 1.45 3.20
CA THR A 95 8.80 2.28 4.35
C THR A 95 9.65 3.56 4.42
N THR A 96 10.95 3.47 4.22
CA THR A 96 11.85 4.64 4.23
C THR A 96 11.50 5.61 3.11
N VAL A 97 11.41 5.12 1.87
CA VAL A 97 11.09 5.94 0.70
C VAL A 97 9.68 6.55 0.83
N GLY A 98 8.70 5.75 1.20
CA GLY A 98 7.32 6.21 1.39
C GLY A 98 7.19 7.26 2.50
N SER A 99 7.89 7.08 3.63
CA SER A 99 7.89 8.06 4.73
C SER A 99 8.57 9.37 4.34
N GLU A 100 9.62 9.32 3.52
CA GLU A 100 10.31 10.50 3.00
C GLU A 100 9.39 11.33 2.10
N LEU A 101 8.70 10.66 1.15
CA LEU A 101 7.73 11.29 0.28
C LEU A 101 6.52 11.83 1.05
N HIS A 102 6.01 11.05 2.00
CA HIS A 102 4.87 11.45 2.85
C HIS A 102 5.17 12.73 3.62
N ARG A 103 6.35 12.81 4.25
CA ARG A 103 6.78 14.02 4.97
C ARG A 103 6.79 15.25 4.08
N GLN A 104 7.37 15.16 2.87
CA GLN A 104 7.39 16.29 1.94
C GLN A 104 5.99 16.76 1.53
N ILE A 105 5.07 15.82 1.38
CA ILE A 105 3.67 16.13 1.05
C ILE A 105 2.98 16.79 2.25
N VAL A 106 3.15 16.26 3.46
CA VAL A 106 2.55 16.84 4.69
C VAL A 106 3.08 18.24 4.91
N ASP A 107 4.39 18.46 4.84
CA ASP A 107 5.02 19.79 4.99
C ASP A 107 4.48 20.80 3.96
N ALA A 108 4.18 20.35 2.73
CA ALA A 108 3.57 21.19 1.70
C ALA A 108 2.12 21.57 2.04
N PHE A 109 1.34 20.61 2.55
CA PHE A 109 -0.05 20.87 2.98
C PHE A 109 -0.11 21.81 4.17
N GLU A 110 0.81 21.69 5.12
CA GLU A 110 0.91 22.63 6.25
C GLU A 110 1.30 24.03 5.81
N THR A 111 2.11 24.15 4.74
CA THR A 111 2.57 25.44 4.22
C THR A 111 1.50 26.13 3.35
N ASN A 112 0.87 25.40 2.42
CA ASN A 112 -0.14 25.94 1.50
C ASN A 112 -1.09 24.83 1.02
N GLN A 113 -2.08 24.50 1.83
CA GLN A 113 -3.02 23.40 1.59
C GLN A 113 -3.71 23.51 0.22
N LYS A 114 -4.22 24.70 -0.13
CA LYS A 114 -4.99 24.89 -1.36
C LYS A 114 -4.15 24.60 -2.61
N GLU A 115 -2.93 25.11 -2.65
CA GLU A 115 -2.02 24.90 -3.77
C GLU A 115 -1.54 23.45 -3.83
N ALA A 116 -1.22 22.86 -2.67
CA ALA A 116 -0.80 21.47 -2.55
C ALA A 116 -1.88 20.50 -3.06
N GLU A 117 -3.16 20.73 -2.74
CA GLU A 117 -4.28 19.92 -3.25
C GLU A 117 -4.41 20.00 -4.77
N VAL A 118 -4.25 21.18 -5.38
CA VAL A 118 -4.29 21.34 -6.83
C VAL A 118 -3.13 20.61 -7.49
N ARG A 119 -1.90 20.86 -7.04
CA ARG A 119 -0.69 20.33 -7.68
C ARG A 119 -0.46 18.86 -7.41
N LEU A 120 -0.96 18.31 -6.31
CA LEU A 120 -0.92 16.88 -6.05
C LEU A 120 -1.67 16.08 -7.12
N ASN A 121 -2.66 16.70 -7.76
CA ASN A 121 -3.50 16.08 -8.78
C ASN A 121 -2.92 16.19 -10.21
N ASP A 122 -1.77 16.85 -10.41
CA ASP A 122 -1.19 16.98 -11.74
C ASP A 122 -0.22 15.83 -12.10
N LEU A 123 0.04 15.68 -13.40
CA LEU A 123 0.94 14.65 -13.91
C LEU A 123 2.41 14.91 -13.55
N THR A 124 2.78 16.16 -13.29
CA THR A 124 4.15 16.52 -12.88
C THR A 124 4.47 15.92 -11.51
N THR A 125 3.53 16.01 -10.54
CA THR A 125 3.69 15.38 -9.23
C THR A 125 3.76 13.86 -9.36
N THR A 126 2.88 13.27 -10.17
CA THR A 126 2.89 11.82 -10.41
C THR A 126 4.21 11.37 -11.03
N GLY A 127 4.72 12.10 -12.02
CA GLY A 127 6.03 11.86 -12.62
C GLY A 127 7.16 11.96 -11.61
N TYR A 128 7.15 12.99 -10.73
CA TYR A 128 8.14 13.14 -9.68
C TYR A 128 8.18 11.92 -8.75
N LEU A 129 7.03 11.50 -8.25
CA LEU A 129 6.94 10.34 -7.35
C LEU A 129 7.48 9.07 -8.03
N PHE A 130 7.08 8.86 -9.29
CA PHE A 130 7.57 7.74 -10.09
C PHE A 130 9.09 7.79 -10.29
N GLY A 131 9.62 8.93 -10.73
CA GLY A 131 11.06 9.11 -10.96
C GLY A 131 11.89 8.94 -9.69
N PHE A 132 11.41 9.49 -8.56
CA PHE A 132 12.07 9.38 -7.28
C PHE A 132 12.15 7.93 -6.78
N ILE A 133 11.02 7.21 -6.79
CA ILE A 133 10.97 5.81 -6.35
C ILE A 133 11.84 4.94 -7.25
N ASN A 134 11.71 5.09 -8.58
CA ASN A 134 12.47 4.32 -9.54
C ASN A 134 13.98 4.50 -9.37
N GLU A 135 14.45 5.73 -9.18
CA GLU A 135 15.87 6.01 -8.98
C GLU A 135 16.39 5.47 -7.65
N LYS A 136 15.60 5.59 -6.58
CA LYS A 136 15.95 4.98 -5.29
C LYS A 136 16.07 3.46 -5.39
N THR A 137 15.23 2.79 -6.18
CA THR A 137 15.35 1.34 -6.42
C THR A 137 16.58 0.99 -7.23
N HIS A 138 16.90 1.76 -8.27
CA HIS A 138 18.11 1.54 -9.07
C HIS A 138 19.41 1.69 -8.31
N THR A 139 19.42 2.47 -7.22
CA THR A 139 20.60 2.58 -6.35
C THR A 139 20.79 1.35 -5.44
N ARG A 140 19.84 0.41 -5.45
CA ARG A 140 19.83 -0.82 -4.65
C ARG A 140 19.85 -2.01 -5.60
N ALA A 141 20.98 -2.69 -5.71
CA ALA A 141 21.15 -3.85 -6.61
C ALA A 141 20.26 -5.07 -6.24
N ASP A 142 19.72 -5.08 -5.02
CA ASP A 142 18.89 -6.13 -4.46
C ASP A 142 17.38 -5.90 -4.63
N ILE A 143 16.96 -4.77 -5.22
CA ILE A 143 15.55 -4.39 -5.35
C ILE A 143 15.23 -4.07 -6.81
N GLU A 144 14.30 -4.80 -7.40
CA GLU A 144 13.79 -4.52 -8.73
C GLU A 144 12.60 -3.56 -8.68
N PRO A 145 12.54 -2.54 -9.54
CA PRO A 145 11.39 -1.65 -9.67
C PRO A 145 10.24 -2.40 -10.36
N THR A 146 9.37 -3.02 -9.58
CA THR A 146 8.19 -3.73 -10.07
C THR A 146 6.91 -2.94 -9.80
N ASP A 147 5.86 -3.22 -10.55
CA ASP A 147 4.54 -2.61 -10.32
C ASP A 147 4.02 -2.90 -8.92
N GLU A 148 4.33 -4.09 -8.37
CA GLU A 148 3.98 -4.46 -6.99
C GLU A 148 4.71 -3.60 -5.97
N LEU A 149 5.97 -3.23 -6.22
CA LEU A 149 6.72 -2.34 -5.32
C LEU A 149 6.12 -0.94 -5.30
N PHE A 150 5.79 -0.39 -6.48
CA PHE A 150 5.10 0.90 -6.57
C PHE A 150 3.73 0.84 -5.87
N ALA A 151 2.93 -0.19 -6.14
CA ALA A 151 1.65 -0.38 -5.51
C ALA A 151 1.77 -0.50 -3.97
N HIS A 152 2.80 -1.18 -3.46
CA HIS A 152 3.05 -1.29 -2.02
C HIS A 152 3.35 0.07 -1.38
N ILE A 153 4.17 0.91 -2.01
CA ILE A 153 4.47 2.26 -1.51
C ILE A 153 3.20 3.13 -1.53
N PHE A 154 2.46 3.13 -2.66
CA PHE A 154 1.29 3.99 -2.82
C PHE A 154 0.06 3.52 -2.04
N GLU A 155 -0.17 2.21 -1.92
CA GLU A 155 -1.36 1.67 -1.25
C GLU A 155 -1.11 1.29 0.22
N GLY A 156 0.14 0.95 0.57
CA GLY A 156 0.48 0.46 1.90
C GLY A 156 1.11 1.49 2.84
N ILE A 157 1.76 2.52 2.29
CA ILE A 157 2.56 3.46 3.08
C ILE A 157 2.03 4.88 2.97
N LEU A 158 1.65 5.30 1.75
CA LEU A 158 1.06 6.61 1.54
C LEU A 158 -0.44 6.61 1.85
N PRO A 159 -1.03 7.76 2.23
CA PRO A 159 -2.47 7.86 2.50
C PRO A 159 -3.32 7.37 1.31
N ASN A 160 -4.43 6.71 1.58
CA ASN A 160 -5.34 6.15 0.56
C ASN A 160 -5.75 7.16 -0.53
N LYS A 161 -5.88 8.45 -0.17
CA LYS A 161 -6.18 9.53 -1.12
C LYS A 161 -5.11 9.64 -2.21
N LEU A 162 -3.83 9.46 -1.87
CA LEU A 162 -2.71 9.51 -2.82
C LEU A 162 -2.71 8.33 -3.78
N SER A 163 -3.02 7.14 -3.30
CA SER A 163 -3.16 5.95 -4.15
C SER A 163 -4.22 6.14 -5.24
N LEU A 164 -5.37 6.71 -4.88
CA LEU A 164 -6.46 7.01 -5.84
C LEU A 164 -6.04 8.07 -6.87
N ILE A 165 -5.35 9.12 -6.43
CA ILE A 165 -4.84 10.17 -7.31
C ILE A 165 -3.82 9.58 -8.30
N PHE A 166 -2.88 8.77 -7.80
CA PHE A 166 -1.87 8.12 -8.63
C PHE A 166 -2.51 7.21 -9.70
N LYS A 167 -3.45 6.36 -9.31
CA LYS A 167 -4.17 5.49 -10.25
C LYS A 167 -4.87 6.28 -11.35
N ARG A 168 -5.61 7.32 -10.99
CA ARG A 168 -6.30 8.19 -11.95
C ARG A 168 -5.32 8.90 -12.89
N ASN A 169 -4.21 9.41 -12.36
CA ASN A 169 -3.20 10.09 -13.17
C ASN A 169 -2.44 9.11 -14.07
N HIS A 170 -2.26 7.86 -13.65
CA HIS A 170 -1.71 6.81 -14.50
C HIS A 170 -2.63 6.51 -15.69
N GLU A 171 -3.92 6.34 -15.45
CA GLU A 171 -4.93 6.18 -16.52
C GLU A 171 -4.94 7.37 -17.48
N ARG A 172 -4.88 8.60 -16.94
CA ARG A 172 -4.79 9.85 -17.72
C ARG A 172 -3.51 9.90 -18.57
N LEU A 173 -2.36 9.45 -18.04
CA LEU A 173 -1.11 9.40 -18.79
C LEU A 173 -1.17 8.41 -19.96
N ILE A 174 -1.80 7.25 -19.78
CA ILE A 174 -2.01 6.28 -20.86
C ILE A 174 -2.81 6.94 -21.98
N LEU A 175 -3.94 7.57 -21.63
CA LEU A 175 -4.77 8.28 -22.61
C LEU A 175 -3.99 9.41 -23.32
N ALA A 176 -3.17 10.17 -22.57
CA ALA A 176 -2.38 11.26 -23.14
C ALA A 176 -1.31 10.77 -24.15
N LYS A 177 -0.83 9.55 -24.01
CA LYS A 177 0.11 8.94 -24.97
C LYS A 177 -0.57 8.43 -26.23
N GLU A 178 -1.85 8.10 -26.16
CA GLU A 178 -2.62 7.55 -27.29
C GLU A 178 -3.36 8.64 -28.09
N VAL A 179 -3.63 9.79 -27.48
CA VAL A 179 -4.43 10.86 -28.10
C VAL A 179 -3.53 12.04 -28.49
N ASN A 180 -3.55 12.38 -29.78
CA ASN A 180 -2.86 13.57 -30.29
C ASN A 180 -3.41 14.85 -29.65
N GLY A 181 -2.54 15.78 -29.29
CA GLY A 181 -2.92 17.07 -28.68
C GLY A 181 -2.77 17.10 -27.15
N LEU A 182 -2.31 16.00 -26.53
CA LEU A 182 -2.02 15.93 -25.09
C LEU A 182 -0.52 15.82 -24.80
N GLU A 183 0.33 16.20 -25.73
CA GLU A 183 1.80 16.13 -25.60
C GLU A 183 2.31 16.94 -24.39
N ALA A 184 1.64 18.05 -24.06
CA ALA A 184 1.97 18.86 -22.90
C ALA A 184 1.79 18.10 -21.57
N GLU A 185 0.83 17.20 -21.48
CA GLU A 185 0.62 16.35 -20.31
C GLU A 185 1.74 15.31 -20.15
N VAL A 186 2.15 14.69 -21.26
CA VAL A 186 3.29 13.77 -21.28
C VAL A 186 4.57 14.50 -20.89
N ALA A 187 4.82 15.69 -21.48
CA ALA A 187 5.97 16.51 -21.13
C ALA A 187 6.01 16.92 -19.65
N ASN A 188 4.86 17.22 -19.06
CA ASN A 188 4.74 17.53 -17.64
C ASN A 188 5.08 16.30 -16.77
N PHE A 189 4.64 15.13 -17.14
CA PHE A 189 5.02 13.88 -16.47
C PHE A 189 6.52 13.64 -16.57
N ASP A 190 7.10 13.73 -17.75
CA ASP A 190 8.53 13.50 -18.00
C ASP A 190 9.42 14.51 -17.26
N LEU A 191 8.98 15.77 -17.17
CA LEU A 191 9.63 16.78 -16.35
C LEU A 191 9.64 16.34 -14.87
N GLY A 192 8.51 15.89 -14.36
CA GLY A 192 8.41 15.34 -13.01
C GLY A 192 9.38 14.18 -12.80
N VAL A 193 9.39 13.21 -13.70
CA VAL A 193 10.31 12.04 -13.64
C VAL A 193 11.77 12.50 -13.54
N SER A 194 12.18 13.42 -14.40
CA SER A 194 13.57 13.95 -14.42
C SER A 194 13.95 14.60 -13.10
N VAL A 195 13.05 15.44 -12.54
CA VAL A 195 13.30 16.11 -11.26
C VAL A 195 13.33 15.12 -10.11
N GLY A 196 12.39 14.17 -10.07
CA GLY A 196 12.33 13.13 -9.06
C GLY A 196 13.59 12.27 -9.02
N LYS A 197 14.08 11.84 -10.18
CA LYS A 197 15.38 11.15 -10.30
C LYS A 197 16.53 11.98 -9.73
N SER A 198 16.63 13.26 -10.14
CA SER A 198 17.67 14.17 -9.65
C SER A 198 17.64 14.34 -8.13
N ASP A 199 16.45 14.41 -7.54
CA ASP A 199 16.32 14.54 -6.08
C ASP A 199 16.63 13.26 -5.35
N ALA A 200 16.30 12.11 -5.91
CA ALA A 200 16.65 10.81 -5.34
C ALA A 200 18.17 10.64 -5.15
N HIS A 201 18.97 11.14 -6.09
CA HIS A 201 20.44 11.17 -5.94
C HIS A 201 20.93 12.07 -4.81
N LYS A 202 20.32 13.25 -4.64
CA LYS A 202 20.69 14.19 -3.58
C LYS A 202 20.43 13.63 -2.18
N THR A 203 19.30 12.94 -2.01
CA THR A 203 18.98 12.33 -0.71
C THR A 203 19.94 11.20 -0.33
N SER A 204 20.54 10.53 -1.31
CA SER A 204 21.59 9.55 -1.05
C SER A 204 22.85 10.18 -0.43
N ASN A 205 23.04 11.49 -0.62
CA ASN A 205 24.14 12.29 -0.08
C ASN A 205 23.72 13.14 1.14
N TYR A 206 22.69 12.75 1.88
CA TYR A 206 22.16 13.45 3.07
C TYR A 206 21.58 14.86 2.80
N GLU A 207 21.44 15.28 1.56
CA GLU A 207 20.71 16.50 1.21
C GLU A 207 19.20 16.22 1.17
N SER A 208 18.40 16.93 1.97
CA SER A 208 16.95 16.79 1.93
C SER A 208 16.40 17.19 0.56
N PRO A 209 15.60 16.35 -0.10
CA PRO A 209 14.94 16.74 -1.33
C PRO A 209 13.83 17.74 -1.01
N HIS A 210 13.97 18.95 -1.49
CA HIS A 210 12.96 19.99 -1.26
C HIS A 210 12.13 20.32 -2.50
N ASN A 211 12.42 19.69 -3.65
CA ASN A 211 11.75 20.07 -4.89
C ASN A 211 10.27 19.69 -4.92
N LEU A 212 9.88 18.53 -4.37
CA LEU A 212 8.47 18.15 -4.30
C LEU A 212 7.68 19.14 -3.42
N ASN A 213 8.16 19.41 -2.21
CA ASN A 213 7.53 20.37 -1.30
C ASN A 213 7.43 21.76 -1.95
N ARG A 214 8.52 22.26 -2.56
CA ARG A 214 8.53 23.55 -3.27
C ARG A 214 7.52 23.59 -4.40
N TYR A 215 7.45 22.54 -5.21
CA TYR A 215 6.48 22.45 -6.28
C TYR A 215 5.05 22.47 -5.74
N LEU A 216 4.76 21.63 -4.76
CA LEU A 216 3.43 21.54 -4.14
C LEU A 216 3.00 22.87 -3.48
N THR A 217 3.96 23.67 -2.99
CA THR A 217 3.66 25.01 -2.40
C THR A 217 3.56 26.15 -3.41
N GLY A 218 3.61 25.88 -4.71
CA GLY A 218 3.44 26.88 -5.77
C GLY A 218 4.72 27.40 -6.40
N GLN A 219 5.88 26.92 -5.98
CA GLN A 219 7.17 27.30 -6.55
C GLN A 219 7.51 26.43 -7.77
N LYS A 220 8.40 26.94 -8.63
CA LYS A 220 8.97 26.13 -9.73
C LYS A 220 10.06 25.21 -9.21
N PHE A 221 10.25 24.07 -9.88
CA PHE A 221 11.38 23.21 -9.62
C PHE A 221 12.72 23.98 -9.79
N LYS A 222 13.65 23.77 -8.87
CA LYS A 222 15.05 24.18 -9.09
C LYS A 222 15.74 23.06 -9.88
N LEU A 223 15.77 23.18 -11.20
CA LEU A 223 16.68 22.40 -12.03
C LEU A 223 18.08 23.02 -11.84
N LYS A 224 18.99 22.32 -11.14
CA LYS A 224 20.42 22.56 -11.37
C LYS A 224 20.70 22.01 -12.77
N LEU A 225 20.75 22.86 -13.78
CA LEU A 225 21.42 22.53 -15.04
C LEU A 225 22.80 22.00 -14.65
N ALA A 226 23.08 20.75 -15.00
CA ALA A 226 24.44 20.25 -14.89
C ALA A 226 25.31 21.22 -15.70
N SER A 227 26.11 22.03 -15.02
CA SER A 227 27.18 22.76 -15.66
C SER A 227 28.17 21.71 -16.18
N ASN A 228 28.15 21.51 -17.48
CA ASN A 228 29.16 20.75 -18.21
C ASN A 228 30.58 21.26 -17.85
#